data_56072b7153272c9ea52538074b8782b3
#
_entry.id   56072b7153272c9ea52538074b8782b3
#
_cell.length_a   1.000
_cell.length_b   1.000
_cell.length_c   1.000
_cell.angle_alpha   90.00
_cell.angle_beta   90.00
_cell.angle_gamma   90.00
#
_symmetry.space_group_name_H-M   'P 1'
#
loop_
_entity.id
_entity.type
_entity.pdbx_description
1 polymer ?
#
loop_
_entity_poly.entity_id
_entity_poly.type
_entity_poly.pdbx_seq_one_letter_code
_entity_poly.pdbx_strand_id
1 'polypeptide(L)'
;RRKVEEDATSPGRVFRDAPFAPEMVEIPAGDFLMGSPGDEKRRYRVEGPQHRVAIPAPFALGKYAVTFDEFDHFFREAGPGYCPSGNKWGRGNRPVINVSWNDAVVYCRWLSKETGHDYRLPTEAEWEYACRAGTTTPFHFGKTISSQQANYGGDFSYGRDGHISECREKTVEVGQFPANALGLYDMHGNVWEWCADCFEKDAYNKHADVYPNMVGDMESS
;
A
#
# COMPACT_ATOMS: atom_id res chain seq x y z
N ARG A 1 30.90 -8.21 19.11
CA ARG A 1 29.44 -8.13 18.82
C ARG A 1 29.32 -7.93 17.33
N ARG A 2 28.99 -8.98 16.56
CA ARG A 2 28.62 -8.89 15.15
C ARG A 2 27.27 -8.15 15.11
N LYS A 3 27.21 -6.98 14.44
CA LYS A 3 25.95 -6.46 13.90
C LYS A 3 25.48 -7.48 12.87
N VAL A 4 24.36 -8.14 13.14
CA VAL A 4 23.60 -8.82 12.11
C VAL A 4 23.02 -7.68 11.27
N GLU A 5 23.49 -7.51 10.04
CA GLU A 5 22.79 -6.75 9.03
C GLU A 5 21.50 -7.54 8.79
N GLU A 6 20.39 -7.03 9.30
CA GLU A 6 19.07 -7.57 8.95
C GLU A 6 18.89 -7.36 7.46
N ASP A 7 18.76 -8.46 6.73
CA ASP A 7 18.57 -8.47 5.29
C ASP A 7 17.20 -7.80 5.00
N ALA A 8 17.22 -6.64 4.37
CA ALA A 8 16.03 -5.84 4.04
C ALA A 8 15.00 -6.59 3.15
N THR A 9 15.28 -7.84 2.80
CA THR A 9 14.44 -8.72 1.97
C THR A 9 13.82 -9.88 2.75
N SER A 10 14.00 -9.96 4.07
CA SER A 10 13.36 -10.99 4.89
C SER A 10 11.95 -10.55 5.34
N PRO A 11 10.98 -11.47 5.45
CA PRO A 11 9.66 -11.15 5.99
C PRO A 11 9.78 -10.47 7.37
N GLY A 12 9.13 -9.31 7.52
CA GLY A 12 9.10 -8.60 8.77
C GLY A 12 8.30 -9.33 9.85
N ARG A 13 8.47 -8.92 11.11
CA ARG A 13 7.64 -9.42 12.21
C ARG A 13 6.19 -9.06 11.95
N VAL A 14 5.29 -10.05 12.01
CA VAL A 14 3.84 -9.85 11.96
C VAL A 14 3.28 -9.73 13.37
N PHE A 15 2.45 -8.73 13.60
CA PHE A 15 1.80 -8.50 14.89
C PHE A 15 0.41 -7.90 14.73
N ARG A 16 -0.34 -7.82 15.82
CA ARG A 16 -1.66 -7.22 15.89
C ARG A 16 -1.81 -6.59 17.28
N ASP A 17 -2.14 -5.30 17.34
CA ASP A 17 -2.22 -4.56 18.61
C ASP A 17 -3.49 -4.85 19.39
N ALA A 18 -4.57 -5.23 18.68
CA ALA A 18 -5.85 -5.62 19.28
C ALA A 18 -6.59 -6.61 18.38
N PRO A 19 -7.52 -7.42 18.89
CA PRO A 19 -8.26 -8.40 18.08
C PRO A 19 -9.01 -7.81 16.88
N PHE A 20 -9.40 -6.56 16.96
CA PHE A 20 -10.11 -5.81 15.92
C PHE A 20 -9.19 -5.00 15.00
N ALA A 21 -7.92 -4.82 15.39
CA ALA A 21 -6.94 -4.08 14.59
C ALA A 21 -6.43 -4.94 13.42
N PRO A 22 -5.96 -4.34 12.33
CA PRO A 22 -5.34 -5.09 11.22
C PRO A 22 -4.07 -5.82 11.65
N GLU A 23 -3.73 -6.89 10.95
CA GLU A 23 -2.38 -7.46 11.02
C GLU A 23 -1.39 -6.50 10.40
N MET A 24 -0.32 -6.20 11.13
CA MET A 24 0.74 -5.31 10.70
C MET A 24 2.01 -6.11 10.43
N VAL A 25 2.80 -5.64 9.46
CA VAL A 25 4.13 -6.16 9.16
C VAL A 25 5.15 -5.07 9.43
N GLU A 26 6.17 -5.39 10.20
CA GLU A 26 7.29 -4.48 10.46
C GLU A 26 8.19 -4.38 9.21
N ILE A 27 8.39 -3.15 8.73
CA ILE A 27 9.16 -2.83 7.54
C ILE A 27 10.46 -2.18 8.00
N PRO A 28 11.64 -2.72 7.63
CA PRO A 28 12.91 -2.17 8.06
C PRO A 28 13.20 -0.80 7.42
N ALA A 29 14.02 0.00 8.10
CA ALA A 29 14.64 1.17 7.49
C ALA A 29 15.52 0.76 6.31
N GLY A 30 15.69 1.64 5.32
CA GLY A 30 16.51 1.37 4.16
C GLY A 30 16.44 2.48 3.13
N ASP A 31 16.86 2.20 1.92
CA ASP A 31 16.76 3.12 0.81
C ASP A 31 16.42 2.37 -0.49
N PHE A 32 15.79 3.05 -1.44
CA PHE A 32 15.38 2.47 -2.72
C PHE A 32 15.34 3.51 -3.83
N LEU A 33 15.16 3.04 -5.06
CA LEU A 33 14.86 3.88 -6.22
C LEU A 33 13.35 3.99 -6.40
N MET A 34 12.79 5.15 -6.10
CA MET A 34 11.37 5.48 -6.27
C MET A 34 11.09 5.91 -7.70
N GLY A 35 9.91 5.53 -8.19
CA GLY A 35 9.47 5.85 -9.53
C GLY A 35 9.88 4.81 -10.58
N SER A 36 9.53 5.05 -11.84
CA SER A 36 9.80 4.15 -12.94
C SER A 36 10.91 4.66 -13.87
N PRO A 37 11.79 3.77 -14.39
CA PRO A 37 12.81 4.16 -15.35
C PRO A 37 12.18 4.68 -16.65
N GLY A 38 12.88 5.57 -17.36
CA GLY A 38 12.33 6.25 -18.53
C GLY A 38 11.92 5.37 -19.70
N ASP A 39 12.46 4.15 -19.77
CA ASP A 39 12.18 3.12 -20.77
C ASP A 39 11.11 2.09 -20.34
N GLU A 40 10.58 2.22 -19.14
CA GLU A 40 9.51 1.35 -18.67
C GLU A 40 8.24 1.55 -19.49
N LYS A 41 7.65 0.46 -19.94
CA LYS A 41 6.45 0.48 -20.77
C LYS A 41 5.23 0.87 -19.95
N ARG A 42 4.33 1.63 -20.56
CA ARG A 42 3.06 2.08 -19.97
C ARG A 42 3.19 2.97 -18.73
N ARG A 43 4.41 3.42 -18.40
CA ARG A 43 4.59 4.39 -17.32
C ARG A 43 3.88 5.71 -17.63
N TYR A 44 3.41 6.36 -16.60
CA TYR A 44 2.97 7.75 -16.68
C TYR A 44 4.17 8.69 -16.47
N ARG A 45 4.11 9.87 -17.09
CA ARG A 45 5.19 10.87 -16.96
C ARG A 45 5.42 11.30 -15.50
N VAL A 46 4.38 11.28 -14.67
CA VAL A 46 4.42 11.65 -13.25
C VAL A 46 5.15 10.63 -12.37
N GLU A 47 5.44 9.44 -12.87
CA GLU A 47 6.23 8.42 -12.17
C GLU A 47 7.75 8.65 -12.26
N GLY A 48 8.18 9.78 -12.74
CA GLY A 48 9.60 10.09 -12.88
C GLY A 48 9.90 11.58 -12.71
N PRO A 49 11.21 11.91 -12.60
CA PRO A 49 12.36 11.02 -12.76
C PRO A 49 12.50 10.01 -11.62
N GLN A 50 13.09 8.85 -11.91
CA GLN A 50 13.51 7.90 -10.88
C GLN A 50 14.55 8.56 -9.97
N HIS A 51 14.40 8.45 -8.66
CA HIS A 51 15.28 9.09 -7.68
C HIS A 51 15.44 8.22 -6.43
N ARG A 52 16.53 8.45 -5.69
CA ARG A 52 16.79 7.69 -4.47
C ARG A 52 16.04 8.28 -3.30
N VAL A 53 15.36 7.43 -2.53
CA VAL A 53 14.62 7.81 -1.33
C VAL A 53 15.12 6.97 -0.16
N ALA A 54 15.36 7.61 0.99
CA ALA A 54 15.70 6.94 2.23
C ALA A 54 14.45 6.83 3.12
N ILE A 55 14.24 5.64 3.68
CA ILE A 55 13.29 5.38 4.76
C ILE A 55 14.11 5.37 6.05
N PRO A 56 14.11 6.45 6.83
CA PRO A 56 15.12 6.68 7.87
C PRO A 56 14.92 5.83 9.12
N ALA A 57 13.73 5.29 9.33
CA ALA A 57 13.38 4.48 10.49
C ALA A 57 12.44 3.34 10.09
N PRO A 58 12.46 2.20 10.82
CA PRO A 58 11.47 1.15 10.60
C PRO A 58 10.06 1.67 10.90
N PHE A 59 9.08 1.14 10.18
CA PHE A 59 7.67 1.42 10.36
C PHE A 59 6.85 0.14 10.24
N ALA A 60 5.56 0.17 10.45
CA ALA A 60 4.69 -0.96 10.23
C ALA A 60 3.64 -0.62 9.16
N LEU A 61 3.37 -1.57 8.26
CA LEU A 61 2.32 -1.46 7.25
C LEU A 61 1.30 -2.59 7.42
N GLY A 62 0.05 -2.32 7.10
CA GLY A 62 -0.98 -3.35 7.07
C GLY A 62 -0.56 -4.50 6.14
N LYS A 63 -0.61 -5.73 6.64
CA LYS A 63 -0.31 -6.94 5.87
C LYS A 63 -1.20 -7.08 4.64
N TYR A 64 -2.41 -6.56 4.76
CA TYR A 64 -3.45 -6.49 3.75
C TYR A 64 -4.05 -5.10 3.71
N ALA A 65 -4.70 -4.73 2.63
CA ALA A 65 -5.61 -3.60 2.61
C ALA A 65 -6.69 -3.79 3.69
N VAL A 66 -7.12 -2.71 4.36
CA VAL A 66 -8.16 -2.75 5.40
C VAL A 66 -9.41 -3.44 4.85
N THR A 67 -9.90 -4.44 5.58
CA THR A 67 -11.05 -5.25 5.19
C THR A 67 -12.37 -4.62 5.62
N PHE A 68 -13.48 -5.08 5.03
CA PHE A 68 -14.80 -4.71 5.50
C PHE A 68 -15.04 -5.15 6.95
N ASP A 69 -14.55 -6.31 7.39
CA ASP A 69 -14.75 -6.76 8.78
C ASP A 69 -14.10 -5.80 9.79
N GLU A 70 -12.89 -5.29 9.48
CA GLU A 70 -12.18 -4.30 10.30
C GLU A 70 -12.88 -2.94 10.25
N PHE A 71 -13.28 -2.48 9.07
CA PHE A 71 -13.97 -1.19 8.93
C PHE A 71 -15.40 -1.23 9.50
N ASP A 72 -16.11 -2.34 9.39
CA ASP A 72 -17.44 -2.53 9.99
C ASP A 72 -17.37 -2.56 11.51
N HIS A 73 -16.28 -3.08 12.09
CA HIS A 73 -16.05 -2.97 13.52
C HIS A 73 -15.92 -1.51 13.94
N PHE A 74 -15.05 -0.74 13.29
CA PHE A 74 -14.93 0.70 13.51
C PHE A 74 -16.28 1.41 13.36
N PHE A 75 -17.04 1.10 12.31
CA PHE A 75 -18.34 1.72 12.07
C PHE A 75 -19.33 1.47 13.22
N ARG A 76 -19.35 0.26 13.78
CA ARG A 76 -20.21 -0.07 14.93
C ARG A 76 -19.82 0.67 16.21
N GLU A 77 -18.50 0.79 16.46
CA GLU A 77 -17.99 1.37 17.72
C GLU A 77 -17.96 2.91 17.70
N ALA A 78 -17.59 3.51 16.56
CA ALA A 78 -17.39 4.96 16.45
C ALA A 78 -18.55 5.69 15.78
N GLY A 79 -19.43 4.99 15.04
CA GLY A 79 -20.59 5.56 14.39
C GLY A 79 -20.30 6.71 13.41
N PRO A 80 -19.38 6.58 12.44
CA PRO A 80 -18.97 7.70 11.58
C PRO A 80 -20.07 8.23 10.64
N GLY A 81 -21.29 7.74 10.75
CA GLY A 81 -22.44 8.23 9.99
C GLY A 81 -22.55 7.72 8.55
N TYR A 82 -21.50 7.18 7.97
CA TYR A 82 -21.48 6.62 6.62
C TYR A 82 -20.96 5.19 6.60
N CYS A 83 -21.79 4.25 6.14
CA CYS A 83 -21.40 2.87 5.93
C CYS A 83 -21.06 2.66 4.43
N PRO A 84 -19.81 2.35 4.07
CA PRO A 84 -19.42 2.20 2.70
C PRO A 84 -20.10 1.01 2.02
N SER A 85 -20.56 1.21 0.77
CA SER A 85 -21.20 0.16 -0.01
C SER A 85 -20.16 -0.88 -0.47
N GLY A 86 -20.51 -2.16 -0.38
CA GLY A 86 -19.72 -3.26 -0.95
C GLY A 86 -20.03 -3.56 -2.42
N ASN A 87 -20.73 -2.69 -3.15
CA ASN A 87 -21.10 -2.83 -4.57
C ASN A 87 -21.78 -4.17 -4.91
N LYS A 88 -22.40 -4.85 -3.94
CA LYS A 88 -22.93 -6.22 -4.07
C LYS A 88 -21.85 -7.30 -4.33
N TRP A 89 -20.58 -6.98 -4.17
CA TRP A 89 -19.47 -7.93 -4.34
C TRP A 89 -19.21 -8.76 -3.09
N GLY A 90 -19.82 -8.40 -1.97
CA GLY A 90 -19.62 -8.98 -0.65
C GLY A 90 -18.86 -8.05 0.29
N ARG A 91 -18.68 -8.49 1.53
CA ARG A 91 -17.97 -7.80 2.62
C ARG A 91 -16.97 -8.78 3.26
N GLY A 92 -16.86 -8.83 4.56
CA GLY A 92 -15.97 -9.77 5.25
C GLY A 92 -14.50 -9.44 5.00
N ASN A 93 -13.73 -10.41 4.59
CA ASN A 93 -12.30 -10.29 4.27
C ASN A 93 -12.01 -9.61 2.91
N ARG A 94 -13.00 -9.03 2.25
CA ARG A 94 -12.73 -8.18 1.08
C ARG A 94 -12.22 -6.83 1.54
N PRO A 95 -11.31 -6.20 0.77
CA PRO A 95 -10.87 -4.84 1.10
C PRO A 95 -12.07 -3.90 1.10
N VAL A 96 -12.09 -2.97 2.04
CA VAL A 96 -13.13 -1.93 2.08
C VAL A 96 -12.97 -1.01 0.87
N ILE A 97 -14.09 -0.72 0.21
CA ILE A 97 -14.18 0.16 -0.96
C ILE A 97 -15.17 1.29 -0.71
N ASN A 98 -15.18 2.29 -1.59
CA ASN A 98 -16.04 3.47 -1.48
C ASN A 98 -15.82 4.26 -0.19
N VAL A 99 -14.58 4.34 0.26
CA VAL A 99 -14.11 5.17 1.36
C VAL A 99 -13.30 6.34 0.80
N SER A 100 -13.51 7.53 1.33
CA SER A 100 -12.71 8.70 1.02
C SER A 100 -11.40 8.69 1.80
N TRP A 101 -10.47 9.57 1.42
CA TRP A 101 -9.25 9.81 2.19
C TRP A 101 -9.56 10.22 3.64
N ASN A 102 -10.56 11.09 3.82
CA ASN A 102 -10.98 11.51 5.16
C ASN A 102 -11.52 10.34 6.00
N ASP A 103 -12.28 9.42 5.41
CA ASP A 103 -12.76 8.22 6.11
C ASP A 103 -11.59 7.35 6.57
N ALA A 104 -10.57 7.19 5.71
CA ALA A 104 -9.37 6.43 6.05
C ALA A 104 -8.58 7.09 7.19
N VAL A 105 -8.44 8.42 7.17
CA VAL A 105 -7.78 9.18 8.27
C VAL A 105 -8.56 9.05 9.57
N VAL A 106 -9.89 9.15 9.54
CA VAL A 106 -10.74 8.98 10.73
C VAL A 106 -10.61 7.56 11.29
N TYR A 107 -10.56 6.54 10.42
CA TYR A 107 -10.29 5.15 10.82
C TYR A 107 -8.94 5.00 11.52
N CYS A 108 -7.87 5.57 10.96
CA CYS A 108 -6.54 5.55 11.58
C CYS A 108 -6.54 6.25 12.96
N ARG A 109 -7.18 7.41 13.08
CA ARG A 109 -7.31 8.12 14.36
C ARG A 109 -8.08 7.33 15.41
N TRP A 110 -9.13 6.64 14.99
CA TRP A 110 -9.87 5.74 15.88
C TRP A 110 -9.00 4.58 16.34
N LEU A 111 -8.29 3.90 15.43
CA LEU A 111 -7.33 2.85 15.80
C LEU A 111 -6.29 3.35 16.78
N SER A 112 -5.72 4.54 16.54
CA SER A 112 -4.71 5.12 17.44
C SER A 112 -5.27 5.32 18.86
N LYS A 113 -6.49 5.82 18.96
CA LYS A 113 -7.17 6.00 20.25
C LYS A 113 -7.43 4.70 20.98
N GLU A 114 -7.93 3.69 20.26
CA GLU A 114 -8.36 2.42 20.88
C GLU A 114 -7.16 1.51 21.21
N THR A 115 -6.07 1.59 20.46
CA THR A 115 -4.88 0.73 20.68
C THR A 115 -3.80 1.41 21.52
N GLY A 116 -3.80 2.76 21.58
CA GLY A 116 -2.71 3.54 22.21
C GLY A 116 -1.43 3.63 21.36
N HIS A 117 -1.47 3.17 20.11
CA HIS A 117 -0.39 3.25 19.12
C HIS A 117 -0.71 4.25 18.03
N ASP A 118 0.30 4.79 17.37
CA ASP A 118 0.12 5.79 16.30
C ASP A 118 -0.16 5.12 14.95
N TYR A 119 -1.42 5.14 14.52
CA TYR A 119 -1.86 4.67 13.20
C TYR A 119 -2.07 5.86 12.26
N ARG A 120 -1.55 5.76 11.07
CA ARG A 120 -1.67 6.76 10.01
C ARG A 120 -1.67 6.09 8.62
N LEU A 121 -2.03 6.84 7.60
CA LEU A 121 -1.77 6.42 6.22
C LEU A 121 -0.25 6.39 5.97
N PRO A 122 0.25 5.46 5.14
CA PRO A 122 1.63 5.49 4.68
C PRO A 122 1.86 6.71 3.78
N THR A 123 3.08 7.21 3.72
CA THR A 123 3.46 8.09 2.62
C THR A 123 3.57 7.27 1.32
N GLU A 124 3.50 7.93 0.15
CA GLU A 124 3.70 7.27 -1.14
C GLU A 124 5.05 6.56 -1.19
N ALA A 125 6.10 7.18 -0.64
CA ALA A 125 7.43 6.60 -0.57
C ALA A 125 7.50 5.35 0.32
N GLU A 126 6.85 5.36 1.48
CA GLU A 126 6.75 4.18 2.36
C GLU A 126 5.97 3.06 1.67
N TRP A 127 4.87 3.40 0.99
CA TRP A 127 4.07 2.44 0.26
C TRP A 127 4.85 1.80 -0.89
N GLU A 128 5.53 2.60 -1.73
CA GLU A 128 6.31 2.07 -2.86
C GLU A 128 7.52 1.26 -2.39
N TYR A 129 8.22 1.71 -1.34
CA TYR A 129 9.31 0.96 -0.71
C TYR A 129 8.85 -0.44 -0.28
N ALA A 130 7.74 -0.49 0.45
CA ALA A 130 7.13 -1.72 0.93
C ALA A 130 6.60 -2.60 -0.21
N CYS A 131 5.99 -2.00 -1.25
CA CYS A 131 5.51 -2.69 -2.44
C CYS A 131 6.65 -3.37 -3.20
N ARG A 132 7.75 -2.65 -3.42
CA ARG A 132 8.94 -3.18 -4.12
C ARG A 132 9.64 -4.29 -3.35
N ALA A 133 9.68 -4.23 -2.04
CA ALA A 133 10.32 -5.24 -1.20
C ALA A 133 11.73 -5.63 -1.72
N GLY A 134 12.56 -4.62 -2.05
CA GLY A 134 13.92 -4.79 -2.56
C GLY A 134 14.03 -5.02 -4.08
N THR A 135 12.93 -5.12 -4.84
CA THR A 135 12.98 -5.29 -6.29
C THR A 135 13.08 -3.96 -7.05
N THR A 136 13.62 -4.00 -8.27
CA THR A 136 13.69 -2.86 -9.20
C THR A 136 12.85 -3.09 -10.46
N THR A 137 12.14 -4.20 -10.54
CA THR A 137 11.25 -4.55 -11.63
C THR A 137 9.89 -3.84 -11.49
N PRO A 138 9.07 -3.73 -12.55
CA PRO A 138 7.74 -3.13 -12.50
C PRO A 138 6.83 -3.72 -11.42
N PHE A 139 6.97 -5.01 -11.13
CA PHE A 139 6.23 -5.72 -10.09
C PHE A 139 7.21 -6.46 -9.17
N HIS A 140 6.83 -6.68 -7.90
CA HIS A 140 7.69 -7.41 -6.97
C HIS A 140 7.98 -8.85 -7.41
N PHE A 141 7.18 -9.44 -8.26
CA PHE A 141 7.36 -10.77 -8.83
C PHE A 141 8.03 -10.75 -10.22
N GLY A 142 8.45 -9.60 -10.76
CA GLY A 142 9.22 -9.50 -11.99
C GLY A 142 8.70 -8.50 -13.02
N LYS A 143 8.92 -8.81 -14.31
CA LYS A 143 8.65 -7.89 -15.42
C LYS A 143 7.24 -7.96 -15.98
N THR A 144 6.46 -8.97 -15.63
CA THR A 144 5.10 -9.21 -16.13
C THR A 144 4.16 -9.50 -14.98
N ILE A 145 2.86 -9.37 -15.21
CA ILE A 145 1.81 -9.64 -14.25
C ILE A 145 0.78 -10.60 -14.86
N SER A 146 0.18 -11.45 -14.03
CA SER A 146 -0.88 -12.38 -14.42
C SER A 146 -2.01 -12.40 -13.39
N SER A 147 -3.18 -12.90 -13.76
CA SER A 147 -4.33 -13.05 -12.86
C SER A 147 -4.12 -14.08 -11.74
N GLN A 148 -3.03 -14.85 -11.78
CA GLN A 148 -2.62 -15.73 -10.70
C GLN A 148 -1.74 -15.02 -9.65
N GLN A 149 -1.24 -13.82 -9.97
CA GLN A 149 -0.35 -13.03 -9.13
C GLN A 149 -1.05 -11.83 -8.50
N ALA A 150 -2.11 -11.33 -9.14
CA ALA A 150 -2.86 -10.18 -8.66
C ALA A 150 -4.27 -10.15 -9.25
N ASN A 151 -5.15 -9.38 -8.61
CA ASN A 151 -6.47 -9.02 -9.14
C ASN A 151 -6.39 -7.64 -9.80
N TYR A 152 -6.33 -7.61 -11.13
CA TYR A 152 -6.18 -6.39 -11.93
C TYR A 152 -6.99 -6.47 -13.22
N GLY A 153 -7.04 -5.39 -14.01
CA GLY A 153 -7.64 -5.38 -15.35
C GLY A 153 -6.81 -6.19 -16.33
N GLY A 154 -7.02 -7.51 -16.33
CA GLY A 154 -6.24 -8.48 -17.10
C GLY A 154 -6.50 -8.50 -18.61
N ASP A 155 -7.39 -7.64 -19.12
CA ASP A 155 -7.76 -7.58 -20.55
C ASP A 155 -6.61 -7.15 -21.45
N PHE A 156 -5.55 -6.59 -20.86
CA PHE A 156 -4.37 -6.12 -21.58
C PHE A 156 -3.11 -6.77 -21.05
N SER A 157 -2.29 -7.30 -21.95
CA SER A 157 -0.98 -7.81 -21.58
C SER A 157 -0.04 -6.66 -21.15
N TYR A 158 0.74 -6.85 -20.10
CA TYR A 158 1.84 -5.95 -19.73
C TYR A 158 3.14 -6.40 -20.39
N GLY A 159 3.71 -5.55 -21.26
CA GLY A 159 4.93 -5.86 -21.98
C GLY A 159 4.74 -6.78 -23.20
N ARG A 160 5.85 -7.23 -23.83
CA ARG A 160 5.81 -8.12 -25.00
C ARG A 160 5.50 -9.57 -24.63
N ASP A 161 5.92 -9.98 -23.43
CA ASP A 161 5.83 -11.35 -22.95
C ASP A 161 4.64 -11.53 -21.97
N GLY A 162 3.83 -10.48 -21.79
CA GLY A 162 2.64 -10.53 -20.96
C GLY A 162 1.49 -11.27 -21.68
N HIS A 163 0.72 -12.01 -20.93
CA HIS A 163 -0.47 -12.71 -21.42
C HIS A 163 -1.73 -11.93 -21.04
N ILE A 164 -2.75 -12.01 -21.88
CA ILE A 164 -4.10 -11.61 -21.49
C ILE A 164 -4.55 -12.58 -20.40
N SER A 165 -5.04 -12.03 -19.30
CA SER A 165 -5.43 -12.77 -18.10
C SER A 165 -6.91 -12.53 -17.78
N GLU A 166 -7.42 -13.27 -16.81
CA GLU A 166 -8.78 -13.06 -16.31
C GLU A 166 -8.94 -11.65 -15.73
N CYS A 167 -9.97 -10.92 -16.15
CA CYS A 167 -10.44 -9.70 -15.50
C CYS A 167 -11.65 -10.06 -14.61
N ARG A 168 -11.50 -9.91 -13.29
CA ARG A 168 -12.55 -10.28 -12.34
C ARG A 168 -13.63 -9.23 -12.15
N GLU A 169 -13.39 -8.01 -12.59
CA GLU A 169 -14.31 -6.85 -12.53
C GLU A 169 -14.85 -6.53 -11.11
N LYS A 170 -14.27 -7.13 -10.08
CA LYS A 170 -14.64 -6.95 -8.67
C LYS A 170 -13.45 -7.26 -7.77
N THR A 171 -13.48 -6.76 -6.53
CA THR A 171 -12.50 -7.15 -5.53
C THR A 171 -12.60 -8.65 -5.22
N VAL A 172 -11.50 -9.23 -4.72
CA VAL A 172 -11.48 -10.56 -4.10
C VAL A 172 -11.14 -10.40 -2.62
N GLU A 173 -11.26 -11.45 -1.83
CA GLU A 173 -10.78 -11.44 -0.44
C GLU A 173 -9.27 -11.20 -0.42
N VAL A 174 -8.79 -10.50 0.60
CA VAL A 174 -7.36 -10.20 0.74
C VAL A 174 -6.54 -11.47 0.94
N GLY A 175 -5.28 -11.43 0.52
CA GLY A 175 -4.33 -12.52 0.77
C GLY A 175 -4.51 -13.76 -0.11
N GLN A 176 -5.25 -13.67 -1.21
CA GLN A 176 -5.42 -14.80 -2.13
C GLN A 176 -4.25 -15.00 -3.09
N PHE A 177 -3.39 -14.00 -3.24
CA PHE A 177 -2.23 -14.03 -4.12
C PHE A 177 -0.94 -14.12 -3.31
N PRO A 178 0.19 -14.48 -3.94
CA PRO A 178 1.47 -14.55 -3.26
C PRO A 178 1.87 -13.20 -2.65
N ALA A 179 2.38 -13.23 -1.41
CA ALA A 179 2.96 -12.07 -0.77
C ALA A 179 4.29 -11.66 -1.44
N ASN A 180 4.68 -10.41 -1.27
CA ASN A 180 6.04 -9.98 -1.60
C ASN A 180 7.07 -10.46 -0.55
N ALA A 181 8.35 -10.16 -0.75
CA ALA A 181 9.42 -10.62 0.13
C ALA A 181 9.31 -10.12 1.59
N LEU A 182 8.61 -9.00 1.82
CA LEU A 182 8.32 -8.48 3.16
C LEU A 182 7.08 -9.10 3.81
N GLY A 183 6.32 -9.95 3.10
CA GLY A 183 5.12 -10.59 3.61
C GLY A 183 3.84 -9.76 3.43
N LEU A 184 3.85 -8.74 2.57
CA LEU A 184 2.70 -7.91 2.21
C LEU A 184 1.96 -8.50 1.01
N TYR A 185 0.64 -8.41 1.02
CA TYR A 185 -0.24 -8.97 0.01
C TYR A 185 -0.93 -7.87 -0.81
N ASP A 186 -1.37 -8.25 -2.00
CA ASP A 186 -2.21 -7.46 -2.89
C ASP A 186 -1.62 -6.11 -3.34
N MET A 187 -0.31 -5.88 -3.16
CA MET A 187 0.39 -4.62 -3.48
C MET A 187 0.34 -4.20 -4.97
N HIS A 188 -0.17 -5.03 -5.86
CA HIS A 188 -0.28 -4.72 -7.30
C HIS A 188 -1.71 -4.83 -7.85
N GLY A 189 -2.72 -4.68 -6.98
CA GLY A 189 -4.10 -4.74 -7.45
C GLY A 189 -5.13 -4.85 -6.33
N ASN A 190 -6.26 -5.40 -6.66
CA ASN A 190 -7.46 -5.56 -5.84
C ASN A 190 -8.18 -4.23 -5.58
N VAL A 191 -7.52 -3.23 -4.98
CA VAL A 191 -8.03 -1.86 -4.75
C VAL A 191 -6.93 -0.82 -4.96
N TRP A 192 -7.33 0.44 -5.15
CA TRP A 192 -6.48 1.60 -4.95
C TRP A 192 -6.33 1.86 -3.46
N GLU A 193 -5.14 2.28 -3.04
CA GLU A 193 -4.82 2.54 -1.65
C GLU A 193 -4.47 4.02 -1.44
N TRP A 194 -5.04 4.62 -0.38
CA TRP A 194 -4.78 6.00 -0.03
C TRP A 194 -3.40 6.15 0.63
N CYS A 195 -2.64 7.13 0.15
CA CYS A 195 -1.42 7.60 0.80
C CYS A 195 -1.67 8.93 1.54
N ALA A 196 -0.77 9.27 2.46
CA ALA A 196 -0.87 10.50 3.26
C ALA A 196 -0.57 11.76 2.44
N ASP A 197 0.28 11.61 1.40
CA ASP A 197 0.76 12.73 0.59
C ASP A 197 -0.33 13.31 -0.30
N CYS A 198 -0.27 14.63 -0.51
CA CYS A 198 -1.05 15.28 -1.55
C CYS A 198 -0.39 15.03 -2.92
N PHE A 199 -1.18 14.64 -3.91
CA PHE A 199 -0.68 14.46 -5.26
C PHE A 199 -0.19 15.80 -5.84
N GLU A 200 1.09 15.86 -6.23
CA GLU A 200 1.68 16.96 -6.95
C GLU A 200 2.38 16.44 -8.21
N LYS A 201 1.95 16.94 -9.39
CA LYS A 201 2.37 16.43 -10.71
C LYS A 201 3.89 16.45 -10.94
N ASP A 202 4.60 17.40 -10.32
CA ASP A 202 6.05 17.59 -10.50
C ASP A 202 6.82 17.30 -9.19
N ALA A 203 6.25 16.56 -8.25
CA ALA A 203 6.86 16.29 -6.94
C ALA A 203 8.25 15.64 -7.08
N TYR A 204 8.40 14.65 -7.94
CA TYR A 204 9.66 13.92 -8.13
C TYR A 204 10.77 14.81 -8.71
N ASN A 205 10.44 15.82 -9.51
CA ASN A 205 11.44 16.78 -10.01
C ASN A 205 11.91 17.77 -8.92
N LYS A 206 11.04 18.10 -7.96
CA LYS A 206 11.34 19.07 -6.91
C LYS A 206 12.13 18.46 -5.76
N HIS A 207 12.00 17.17 -5.55
CA HIS A 207 12.51 16.44 -4.38
C HIS A 207 13.50 15.34 -4.74
N ALA A 208 14.22 15.50 -5.86
CA ALA A 208 15.18 14.49 -6.37
C ALA A 208 16.26 14.05 -5.35
N ASP A 209 16.52 14.84 -4.31
CA ASP A 209 17.55 14.56 -3.32
C ASP A 209 17.04 14.31 -1.89
N VAL A 210 15.81 14.69 -1.56
CA VAL A 210 15.22 14.47 -0.21
C VAL A 210 13.70 14.44 -0.35
N TYR A 211 13.05 13.33 0.02
CA TYR A 211 11.62 13.31 0.29
C TYR A 211 11.41 13.70 1.77
N PRO A 212 11.16 14.97 2.10
CA PRO A 212 10.71 15.31 3.44
C PRO A 212 9.29 14.77 3.61
N ASN A 213 8.96 14.23 4.77
CA ASN A 213 7.60 13.93 5.17
C ASN A 213 6.74 15.18 4.98
N MET A 214 6.17 15.36 3.80
CA MET A 214 5.17 16.39 3.57
C MET A 214 3.83 15.90 4.10
N VAL A 215 3.72 15.78 5.41
CA VAL A 215 2.43 15.90 6.07
C VAL A 215 2.05 17.36 5.91
N GLY A 216 1.26 17.66 4.89
CA GLY A 216 0.76 19.01 4.69
C GLY A 216 -0.04 19.40 5.93
N ASP A 217 0.34 20.54 6.53
CA ASP A 217 -0.48 21.22 7.53
C ASP A 217 -1.85 21.54 6.93
N MET A 218 -2.79 20.61 7.06
CA MET A 218 -4.20 20.88 6.79
C MET A 218 -4.88 21.44 8.05
N GLU A 219 -4.32 22.54 8.58
CA GLU A 219 -5.04 23.48 9.41
C GLU A 219 -5.20 24.78 8.61
N SER A 220 -6.25 24.88 7.84
CA SER A 220 -6.99 26.12 7.49
C SER A 220 -7.72 25.99 6.15
N SER A 221 -8.96 25.56 6.21
CA SER A 221 -10.06 26.19 5.44
C SER A 221 -11.41 25.65 5.94
#